data_793d0f7a33dd7a181012ada2b9df0769
#
_entry.id   793d0f7a33dd7a181012ada2b9df0769
#
_cell.length_a   1.000
_cell.length_b   1.000
_cell.length_c   1.000
_cell.angle_alpha   90.00
_cell.angle_beta   90.00
_cell.angle_gamma   90.00
#
_symmetry.space_group_name_H-M   'P 1'
#
loop_
_entity.id
_entity.type
_entity.pdbx_description
1 polymer ?
#
loop_
_entity_poly.entity_id
_entity_poly.type
_entity_poly.pdbx_seq_one_letter_code
_entity_poly.pdbx_strand_id
1 'polypeptide(L)'
;MTTRGTSESEDEIGVKDKKAILSDGGVFETEDDKLRLKSLPENAFILGIETSCDDTAAAIVTKSGHVVSQAIRSQVSIHEEWGGVVPTLAKEAHQIAIDDVVKECLSKAKVTDIGRQVSAVAVTVGPGLSMCLRVGVRKAQKISGEHGIPIVPVHHMEAHCLVARVKEEEWNSESVEIANKNEVAKFPFVALLVSGGHNVLLKVEGVGKYTILGQTLDDAIGEAYDKTARLLCLPVGGGGGPAGPNPRRQLPV
;
A
#
# COMPACT_ATOMS: atom_id res chain seq x y z
N MET A 1 15.99 46.00 15.94
CA MET A 1 15.93 44.54 16.19
C MET A 1 14.59 44.06 15.68
N THR A 2 14.55 43.53 14.47
CA THR A 2 13.34 43.11 13.74
C THR A 2 13.41 41.58 13.67
N THR A 3 12.55 40.93 14.43
CA THR A 3 12.37 39.47 14.41
C THR A 3 11.61 39.12 13.14
N ARG A 4 12.26 38.43 12.20
CA ARG A 4 11.62 37.76 11.08
C ARG A 4 10.95 36.48 11.58
N GLY A 5 9.62 36.45 11.53
CA GLY A 5 8.85 35.23 11.67
C GLY A 5 9.07 34.36 10.42
N THR A 6 9.60 33.17 10.63
CA THR A 6 9.60 32.10 9.63
C THR A 6 8.22 31.48 9.65
N SER A 7 7.45 31.72 8.59
CA SER A 7 6.27 30.94 8.27
C SER A 7 6.72 29.56 7.83
N GLU A 8 6.60 28.56 8.70
CA GLU A 8 6.71 27.15 8.31
C GLU A 8 5.53 26.85 7.39
N SER A 9 5.86 26.55 6.12
CA SER A 9 4.90 26.02 5.17
C SER A 9 4.47 24.63 5.66
N GLU A 10 3.17 24.47 5.94
CA GLU A 10 2.53 23.18 6.11
C GLU A 10 2.68 22.42 4.78
N ASP A 11 3.66 21.54 4.68
CA ASP A 11 3.81 20.65 3.54
C ASP A 11 2.66 19.64 3.55
N GLU A 12 1.64 19.92 2.74
CA GLU A 12 0.57 18.97 2.42
C GLU A 12 1.17 17.76 1.71
N ILE A 13 1.40 16.69 2.47
CA ILE A 13 1.77 15.39 1.92
C ILE A 13 0.59 14.89 1.08
N GLY A 14 0.75 14.84 -0.22
CA GLY A 14 -0.12 13.99 -1.02
C GLY A 14 -0.78 14.56 -2.25
N VAL A 15 -0.64 15.85 -2.57
CA VAL A 15 -1.29 16.39 -3.78
C VAL A 15 -0.38 16.31 -5.03
N LYS A 16 0.95 16.38 -4.85
CA LYS A 16 1.88 16.37 -6.00
C LYS A 16 2.10 14.98 -6.59
N ASP A 17 2.16 13.93 -5.77
CA ASP A 17 2.40 12.56 -6.25
C ASP A 17 1.17 11.94 -6.93
N LYS A 18 -0.04 12.34 -6.55
CA LYS A 18 -1.28 11.92 -7.22
C LYS A 18 -1.33 12.37 -8.69
N LYS A 19 -0.76 13.54 -9.04
CA LYS A 19 -0.76 14.07 -10.41
C LYS A 19 0.18 13.36 -11.38
N ALA A 20 1.29 12.81 -10.92
CA ALA A 20 2.31 12.24 -11.80
C ALA A 20 1.91 10.91 -12.48
N ILE A 21 1.03 10.12 -11.85
CA ILE A 21 0.54 8.84 -12.40
C ILE A 21 -0.72 9.06 -13.25
N LEU A 22 -1.33 10.23 -13.17
CA LEU A 22 -2.62 10.60 -13.78
C LEU A 22 -2.51 11.06 -15.23
N SER A 23 -1.30 11.20 -15.81
CA SER A 23 -1.10 11.73 -17.16
C SER A 23 -1.64 10.86 -18.30
N ASP A 24 -2.02 9.60 -18.01
CA ASP A 24 -2.53 8.66 -19.01
C ASP A 24 -4.08 8.67 -19.16
N GLY A 25 -4.76 9.73 -18.76
CA GLY A 25 -6.18 9.96 -19.07
C GLY A 25 -7.19 9.17 -18.24
N GLY A 26 -6.80 8.61 -17.10
CA GLY A 26 -7.73 7.92 -16.19
C GLY A 26 -8.68 8.89 -15.48
N VAL A 27 -9.98 8.60 -15.55
CA VAL A 27 -11.00 9.33 -14.78
C VAL A 27 -10.95 8.80 -13.35
N PHE A 28 -10.54 9.65 -12.41
CA PHE A 28 -10.65 9.38 -10.99
C PHE A 28 -11.97 9.92 -10.46
N GLU A 29 -12.26 9.55 -9.22
CA GLU A 29 -13.41 9.94 -8.45
C GLU A 29 -13.88 11.38 -8.74
N THR A 30 -15.09 11.52 -9.24
CA THR A 30 -15.76 12.79 -9.43
C THR A 30 -16.41 13.26 -8.12
N GLU A 31 -16.89 14.51 -8.04
CA GLU A 31 -17.66 14.97 -6.86
C GLU A 31 -18.93 14.14 -6.66
N ASP A 32 -19.58 13.70 -7.75
CA ASP A 32 -20.75 12.81 -7.69
C ASP A 32 -20.35 11.42 -7.15
N ASP A 33 -19.19 10.89 -7.54
CA ASP A 33 -18.67 9.64 -6.99
C ASP A 33 -18.38 9.75 -5.49
N LYS A 34 -17.80 10.86 -5.03
CA LYS A 34 -17.57 11.11 -3.61
C LYS A 34 -18.86 11.15 -2.81
N LEU A 35 -19.91 11.77 -3.37
CA LEU A 35 -21.22 11.81 -2.73
C LEU A 35 -21.83 10.42 -2.67
N ARG A 36 -21.75 9.64 -3.76
CA ARG A 36 -22.19 8.25 -3.85
C ARG A 36 -21.47 7.36 -2.82
N LEU A 37 -20.15 7.47 -2.73
CA LEU A 37 -19.35 6.68 -1.79
C LEU A 37 -19.69 6.99 -0.32
N LYS A 38 -19.99 8.26 0.01
CA LYS A 38 -20.43 8.62 1.36
C LYS A 38 -21.77 8.01 1.75
N SER A 39 -22.67 7.84 0.79
CA SER A 39 -24.02 7.28 1.00
C SER A 39 -24.09 5.74 0.99
N LEU A 40 -22.99 5.05 0.72
CA LEU A 40 -22.93 3.60 0.72
C LEU A 40 -23.30 3.00 2.09
N PRO A 41 -24.03 1.87 2.11
CA PRO A 41 -24.28 1.14 3.35
C PRO A 41 -22.99 0.58 3.95
N GLU A 42 -22.97 0.35 5.26
CA GLU A 42 -21.77 -0.09 5.98
C GLU A 42 -21.23 -1.46 5.51
N ASN A 43 -22.10 -2.31 4.95
CA ASN A 43 -21.73 -3.61 4.38
C ASN A 43 -21.38 -3.55 2.88
N ALA A 44 -21.30 -2.37 2.27
CA ALA A 44 -20.91 -2.21 0.88
C ALA A 44 -19.48 -2.72 0.64
N PHE A 45 -19.29 -3.52 -0.41
CA PHE A 45 -17.99 -4.08 -0.77
C PHE A 45 -17.16 -3.08 -1.55
N ILE A 46 -15.90 -2.96 -1.16
CA ILE A 46 -14.86 -2.21 -1.85
C ILE A 46 -13.76 -3.19 -2.23
N LEU A 47 -13.38 -3.24 -3.50
CA LEU A 47 -12.23 -4.01 -3.97
C LEU A 47 -10.96 -3.16 -3.83
N GLY A 48 -10.02 -3.56 -2.99
CA GLY A 48 -8.69 -2.96 -2.88
C GLY A 48 -7.67 -3.68 -3.77
N ILE A 49 -6.76 -2.94 -4.41
CA ILE A 49 -5.66 -3.46 -5.24
C ILE A 49 -4.36 -2.76 -4.83
N GLU A 50 -3.32 -3.57 -4.57
CA GLU A 50 -1.99 -3.10 -4.17
C GLU A 50 -0.91 -3.76 -5.05
N THR A 51 -0.04 -2.93 -5.66
CA THR A 51 1.10 -3.35 -6.48
C THR A 51 2.28 -2.37 -6.38
N SER A 52 2.48 -1.73 -5.22
CA SER A 52 3.45 -0.62 -5.11
C SER A 52 4.92 -1.04 -5.15
N CYS A 53 5.24 -2.29 -4.76
CA CYS A 53 6.62 -2.77 -4.65
C CYS A 53 6.77 -4.22 -5.13
N ASP A 54 6.71 -5.20 -4.24
CA ASP A 54 7.06 -6.61 -4.47
C ASP A 54 5.97 -7.60 -4.06
N ASP A 55 4.80 -7.11 -3.68
CA ASP A 55 3.62 -7.94 -3.41
C ASP A 55 2.46 -7.52 -4.32
N THR A 56 1.85 -8.50 -5.00
CA THR A 56 0.59 -8.30 -5.70
C THR A 56 -0.54 -8.71 -4.77
N ALA A 57 -1.38 -7.77 -4.35
CA ALA A 57 -2.46 -8.06 -3.42
C ALA A 57 -3.80 -7.50 -3.87
N ALA A 58 -4.87 -8.20 -3.48
CA ALA A 58 -6.25 -7.71 -3.58
C ALA A 58 -7.04 -8.11 -2.34
N ALA A 59 -8.00 -7.27 -1.94
CA ALA A 59 -8.90 -7.54 -0.83
C ALA A 59 -10.31 -7.01 -1.12
N ILE A 60 -11.33 -7.73 -0.65
CA ILE A 60 -12.69 -7.21 -0.51
C ILE A 60 -12.88 -6.78 0.94
N VAL A 61 -13.16 -5.50 1.12
CA VAL A 61 -13.36 -4.89 2.44
C VAL A 61 -14.73 -4.21 2.45
N THR A 62 -15.45 -4.30 3.58
CA THR A 62 -16.68 -3.52 3.75
C THR A 62 -16.38 -2.08 4.11
N LYS A 63 -17.32 -1.17 3.87
CA LYS A 63 -17.21 0.23 4.31
C LYS A 63 -16.99 0.36 5.82
N SER A 64 -17.53 -0.58 6.62
CA SER A 64 -17.34 -0.64 8.08
C SER A 64 -15.96 -1.15 8.51
N GLY A 65 -15.09 -1.55 7.58
CA GLY A 65 -13.71 -1.98 7.86
C GLY A 65 -13.53 -3.48 8.10
N HIS A 66 -14.52 -4.34 7.77
CA HIS A 66 -14.34 -5.80 7.83
C HIS A 66 -13.67 -6.32 6.55
N VAL A 67 -12.65 -7.16 6.70
CA VAL A 67 -12.02 -7.87 5.58
C VAL A 67 -12.83 -9.12 5.27
N VAL A 68 -13.48 -9.14 4.11
CA VAL A 68 -14.30 -10.27 3.65
C VAL A 68 -13.43 -11.35 2.99
N SER A 69 -12.43 -10.92 2.22
CA SER A 69 -11.49 -11.81 1.57
C SER A 69 -10.21 -11.08 1.21
N GLN A 70 -9.14 -11.85 1.04
CA GLN A 70 -7.88 -11.35 0.52
C GLN A 70 -7.14 -12.43 -0.27
N ALA A 71 -6.28 -11.97 -1.18
CA ALA A 71 -5.34 -12.79 -1.92
C ALA A 71 -4.03 -12.02 -2.10
N ILE A 72 -2.89 -12.69 -1.92
CA ILE A 72 -1.55 -12.12 -2.03
C ILE A 72 -0.66 -13.07 -2.81
N ARG A 73 0.19 -12.51 -3.65
CA ARG A 73 1.32 -13.20 -4.30
C ARG A 73 2.58 -12.39 -4.05
N SER A 74 3.42 -12.92 -3.16
CA SER A 74 4.71 -12.31 -2.84
C SER A 74 5.75 -12.67 -3.90
N GLN A 75 6.65 -11.73 -4.14
CA GLN A 75 7.75 -11.84 -5.10
C GLN A 75 9.11 -12.06 -4.39
N VAL A 76 9.11 -12.33 -3.09
CA VAL A 76 10.34 -12.49 -2.29
C VAL A 76 11.29 -13.48 -2.94
N SER A 77 10.79 -14.65 -3.39
CA SER A 77 11.61 -15.67 -4.05
C SER A 77 12.24 -15.20 -5.36
N ILE A 78 11.59 -14.28 -6.08
CA ILE A 78 12.11 -13.71 -7.33
C ILE A 78 13.28 -12.76 -7.04
N HIS A 79 13.19 -12.00 -5.96
CA HIS A 79 14.14 -10.93 -5.62
C HIS A 79 15.28 -11.38 -4.69
N GLU A 80 15.13 -12.51 -4.03
CA GLU A 80 16.13 -13.04 -3.08
C GLU A 80 17.50 -13.25 -3.74
N GLU A 81 17.53 -13.75 -4.97
CA GLU A 81 18.78 -13.96 -5.73
C GLU A 81 19.49 -12.65 -6.09
N TRP A 82 18.77 -11.53 -6.10
CA TRP A 82 19.28 -10.21 -6.47
C TRP A 82 19.67 -9.37 -5.24
N GLY A 83 19.37 -9.85 -4.03
CA GLY A 83 19.63 -9.14 -2.78
C GLY A 83 18.78 -7.85 -2.61
N GLY A 84 17.64 -7.75 -3.30
CA GLY A 84 16.71 -6.63 -3.25
C GLY A 84 15.78 -6.58 -4.45
N VAL A 85 14.79 -5.69 -4.42
CA VAL A 85 13.77 -5.59 -5.47
C VAL A 85 14.36 -5.06 -6.78
N VAL A 86 14.14 -5.82 -7.87
CA VAL A 86 14.48 -5.42 -9.24
C VAL A 86 13.21 -4.91 -9.92
N PRO A 87 13.09 -3.60 -10.23
CA PRO A 87 11.82 -3.00 -10.65
C PRO A 87 11.21 -3.61 -11.91
N THR A 88 12.03 -4.03 -12.88
CA THR A 88 11.54 -4.67 -14.12
C THR A 88 10.95 -6.05 -13.85
N LEU A 89 11.61 -6.87 -13.03
CA LEU A 89 11.12 -8.19 -12.64
C LEU A 89 9.85 -8.06 -11.78
N ALA A 90 9.82 -7.08 -10.86
CA ALA A 90 8.65 -6.80 -10.05
C ALA A 90 7.43 -6.45 -10.93
N LYS A 91 7.60 -5.56 -11.90
CA LYS A 91 6.54 -5.23 -12.87
C LYS A 91 6.01 -6.46 -13.59
N GLU A 92 6.90 -7.31 -14.14
CA GLU A 92 6.52 -8.51 -14.88
C GLU A 92 5.77 -9.50 -13.99
N ALA A 93 6.24 -9.71 -12.76
CA ALA A 93 5.56 -10.56 -11.78
C ALA A 93 4.16 -10.04 -11.42
N HIS A 94 3.99 -8.72 -11.25
CA HIS A 94 2.67 -8.12 -11.07
C HIS A 94 1.76 -8.36 -12.28
N GLN A 95 2.27 -8.19 -13.49
CA GLN A 95 1.48 -8.41 -14.72
C GLN A 95 0.98 -9.86 -14.85
N ILE A 96 1.79 -10.81 -14.42
CA ILE A 96 1.43 -12.24 -14.42
C ILE A 96 0.40 -12.55 -13.34
N ALA A 97 0.55 -12.00 -12.14
CA ALA A 97 -0.22 -12.38 -10.96
C ALA A 97 -1.56 -11.64 -10.80
N ILE A 98 -1.68 -10.41 -11.32
CA ILE A 98 -2.77 -9.50 -10.96
C ILE A 98 -4.17 -10.05 -11.26
N ASP A 99 -4.34 -10.73 -12.38
CA ASP A 99 -5.64 -11.26 -12.78
C ASP A 99 -6.07 -12.42 -11.89
N ASP A 100 -5.14 -13.32 -11.56
CA ASP A 100 -5.40 -14.46 -10.68
C ASP A 100 -5.64 -14.01 -9.25
N VAL A 101 -4.88 -13.04 -8.75
CA VAL A 101 -5.03 -12.48 -7.39
C VAL A 101 -6.42 -11.83 -7.23
N VAL A 102 -6.83 -11.00 -8.18
CA VAL A 102 -8.16 -10.37 -8.15
C VAL A 102 -9.26 -11.42 -8.25
N LYS A 103 -9.13 -12.40 -9.15
CA LYS A 103 -10.11 -13.48 -9.32
C LYS A 103 -10.24 -14.35 -8.07
N GLU A 104 -9.12 -14.71 -7.44
CA GLU A 104 -9.09 -15.48 -6.20
C GLU A 104 -9.78 -14.71 -5.08
N CYS A 105 -9.47 -13.43 -4.92
CA CYS A 105 -10.08 -12.56 -3.93
C CYS A 105 -11.61 -12.47 -4.10
N LEU A 106 -12.09 -12.20 -5.31
CA LEU A 106 -13.52 -12.15 -5.62
C LEU A 106 -14.22 -13.49 -5.36
N SER A 107 -13.57 -14.59 -5.74
CA SER A 107 -14.12 -15.95 -5.51
C SER A 107 -14.27 -16.26 -4.03
N LYS A 108 -13.27 -15.95 -3.21
CA LYS A 108 -13.32 -16.11 -1.75
C LYS A 108 -14.45 -15.27 -1.11
N ALA A 109 -14.69 -14.07 -1.62
CA ALA A 109 -15.80 -13.20 -1.19
C ALA A 109 -17.16 -13.62 -1.78
N LYS A 110 -17.21 -14.68 -2.62
CA LYS A 110 -18.42 -15.11 -3.34
C LYS A 110 -19.02 -14.02 -4.23
N VAL A 111 -18.18 -13.11 -4.75
CA VAL A 111 -18.60 -12.09 -5.69
C VAL A 111 -18.67 -12.71 -7.08
N THR A 112 -19.88 -12.76 -7.65
CA THR A 112 -20.17 -13.33 -8.97
C THR A 112 -20.45 -12.25 -10.04
N ASP A 113 -20.86 -11.07 -9.59
CA ASP A 113 -21.15 -9.90 -10.44
C ASP A 113 -20.54 -8.65 -9.79
N ILE A 114 -19.40 -8.21 -10.33
CA ILE A 114 -18.67 -7.04 -9.80
C ILE A 114 -19.55 -5.79 -9.88
N GLY A 115 -20.22 -5.55 -11.00
CA GLY A 115 -21.03 -4.34 -11.21
C GLY A 115 -22.18 -4.17 -10.25
N ARG A 116 -22.70 -5.28 -9.70
CA ARG A 116 -23.82 -5.26 -8.73
C ARG A 116 -23.38 -5.35 -7.28
N GLN A 117 -22.28 -6.06 -7.02
CA GLN A 117 -21.86 -6.40 -5.66
C GLN A 117 -20.71 -5.55 -5.12
N VAL A 118 -19.90 -4.94 -6.01
CA VAL A 118 -18.78 -4.09 -5.64
C VAL A 118 -19.13 -2.64 -5.92
N SER A 119 -18.98 -1.79 -4.93
CA SER A 119 -19.38 -0.38 -5.01
C SER A 119 -18.27 0.54 -5.52
N ALA A 120 -17.02 0.15 -5.36
CA ALA A 120 -15.86 0.91 -5.85
C ALA A 120 -14.61 0.01 -5.94
N VAL A 121 -13.63 0.45 -6.73
CA VAL A 121 -12.27 -0.11 -6.73
C VAL A 121 -11.31 0.89 -6.10
N ALA A 122 -10.69 0.53 -4.99
CA ALA A 122 -9.61 1.28 -4.37
C ALA A 122 -8.27 0.75 -4.90
N VAL A 123 -7.35 1.65 -5.28
CA VAL A 123 -6.04 1.24 -5.81
C VAL A 123 -4.94 2.17 -5.31
N THR A 124 -3.81 1.59 -4.94
CA THR A 124 -2.62 2.36 -4.55
C THR A 124 -2.05 3.09 -5.76
N VAL A 125 -1.91 4.42 -5.63
CA VAL A 125 -1.39 5.29 -6.68
C VAL A 125 -0.01 5.86 -6.38
N GLY A 126 0.50 5.65 -5.17
CA GLY A 126 1.82 6.08 -4.71
C GLY A 126 1.88 6.30 -3.20
N PRO A 127 3.12 6.46 -2.66
CA PRO A 127 4.41 6.21 -3.30
C PRO A 127 4.66 4.71 -3.59
N GLY A 128 5.67 4.45 -4.44
CA GLY A 128 6.08 3.10 -4.83
C GLY A 128 6.79 3.09 -6.19
N LEU A 129 7.14 1.90 -6.68
CA LEU A 129 7.75 1.72 -7.99
C LEU A 129 6.75 2.07 -9.07
N SER A 130 6.99 3.15 -9.83
CA SER A 130 6.03 3.72 -10.78
C SER A 130 5.54 2.71 -11.83
N MET A 131 6.41 1.81 -12.29
CA MET A 131 6.04 0.78 -13.26
C MET A 131 5.19 -0.33 -12.64
N CYS A 132 5.34 -0.62 -11.35
CA CYS A 132 4.55 -1.57 -10.59
C CYS A 132 3.16 -0.98 -10.27
N LEU A 133 3.11 0.25 -9.76
CA LEU A 133 1.87 0.98 -9.50
C LEU A 133 0.96 1.05 -10.74
N ARG A 134 1.55 1.26 -11.95
CA ARG A 134 0.80 1.28 -13.21
C ARG A 134 0.06 -0.03 -13.48
N VAL A 135 0.56 -1.17 -13.04
CA VAL A 135 -0.11 -2.46 -13.24
C VAL A 135 -1.43 -2.48 -12.48
N GLY A 136 -1.41 -2.13 -11.18
CA GLY A 136 -2.62 -2.05 -10.34
C GLY A 136 -3.61 -1.00 -10.85
N VAL A 137 -3.11 0.20 -11.19
CA VAL A 137 -3.95 1.29 -11.71
C VAL A 137 -4.66 0.89 -13.01
N ARG A 138 -3.96 0.27 -13.97
CA ARG A 138 -4.57 -0.23 -15.21
C ARG A 138 -5.61 -1.32 -14.95
N LYS A 139 -5.34 -2.21 -13.99
CA LYS A 139 -6.33 -3.21 -13.58
C LYS A 139 -7.58 -2.57 -12.99
N ALA A 140 -7.43 -1.59 -12.11
CA ALA A 140 -8.54 -0.83 -11.55
C ALA A 140 -9.33 -0.07 -12.62
N GLN A 141 -8.65 0.59 -13.56
CA GLN A 141 -9.29 1.29 -14.69
C GLN A 141 -10.10 0.34 -15.57
N LYS A 142 -9.55 -0.85 -15.86
CA LYS A 142 -10.26 -1.87 -16.62
C LYS A 142 -11.54 -2.30 -15.91
N ILE A 143 -11.46 -2.67 -14.63
CA ILE A 143 -12.63 -3.08 -13.84
C ILE A 143 -13.66 -1.95 -13.76
N SER A 144 -13.22 -0.74 -13.48
CA SER A 144 -14.08 0.46 -13.43
C SER A 144 -14.83 0.68 -14.74
N GLY A 145 -14.11 0.63 -15.87
CA GLY A 145 -14.71 0.83 -17.19
C GLY A 145 -15.69 -0.27 -17.60
N GLU A 146 -15.38 -1.54 -17.28
CA GLU A 146 -16.24 -2.68 -17.60
C GLU A 146 -17.53 -2.72 -16.76
N HIS A 147 -17.48 -2.24 -15.53
CA HIS A 147 -18.58 -2.40 -14.56
C HIS A 147 -19.23 -1.08 -14.13
N GLY A 148 -18.73 0.07 -14.58
CA GLY A 148 -19.29 1.38 -14.23
C GLY A 148 -19.18 1.74 -12.76
N ILE A 149 -18.13 1.27 -12.07
CA ILE A 149 -17.89 1.56 -10.65
C ILE A 149 -16.74 2.54 -10.48
N PRO A 150 -16.79 3.46 -9.50
CA PRO A 150 -15.77 4.50 -9.31
C PRO A 150 -14.42 3.93 -8.85
N ILE A 151 -13.32 4.65 -9.18
CA ILE A 151 -11.99 4.38 -8.68
C ILE A 151 -11.67 5.32 -7.52
N VAL A 152 -11.19 4.76 -6.41
CA VAL A 152 -10.71 5.51 -5.25
C VAL A 152 -9.18 5.41 -5.21
N PRO A 153 -8.46 6.52 -5.45
CA PRO A 153 -7.00 6.54 -5.35
C PRO A 153 -6.57 6.50 -3.89
N VAL A 154 -5.69 5.56 -3.54
CA VAL A 154 -5.18 5.37 -2.18
C VAL A 154 -3.69 5.70 -2.12
N HIS A 155 -3.29 6.49 -1.11
CA HIS A 155 -1.89 6.73 -0.80
C HIS A 155 -1.34 5.56 0.02
N HIS A 156 -0.23 4.96 -0.43
CA HIS A 156 0.37 3.76 0.17
C HIS A 156 0.64 3.90 1.68
N MET A 157 1.27 5.00 2.09
CA MET A 157 1.58 5.24 3.51
C MET A 157 0.32 5.49 4.34
N GLU A 158 -0.73 6.10 3.75
CA GLU A 158 -2.02 6.26 4.39
C GLU A 158 -2.68 4.89 4.64
N ALA A 159 -2.62 3.99 3.67
CA ALA A 159 -3.12 2.62 3.82
C ALA A 159 -2.44 1.90 5.00
N HIS A 160 -1.11 2.04 5.14
CA HIS A 160 -0.37 1.50 6.29
C HIS A 160 -0.82 2.08 7.64
N CYS A 161 -1.15 3.38 7.71
CA CYS A 161 -1.71 3.97 8.92
C CYS A 161 -3.12 3.46 9.21
N LEU A 162 -3.95 3.36 8.17
CA LEU A 162 -5.37 3.04 8.32
C LEU A 162 -5.64 1.56 8.56
N VAL A 163 -4.69 0.66 8.27
CA VAL A 163 -4.83 -0.78 8.58
C VAL A 163 -5.08 -1.03 10.07
N ALA A 164 -4.60 -0.15 10.95
CA ALA A 164 -4.88 -0.20 12.39
C ALA A 164 -6.38 -0.01 12.74
N ARG A 165 -7.20 0.35 11.77
CA ARG A 165 -8.66 0.53 11.90
C ARG A 165 -9.46 -0.59 11.25
N VAL A 166 -8.81 -1.57 10.66
CA VAL A 166 -9.45 -2.77 10.12
C VAL A 166 -9.95 -3.64 11.27
N LYS A 167 -11.17 -4.16 11.15
CA LYS A 167 -11.75 -5.05 12.14
C LYS A 167 -11.35 -6.49 11.81
N GLU A 168 -10.61 -7.10 12.71
CA GLU A 168 -10.23 -8.50 12.62
C GLU A 168 -11.35 -9.37 13.18
N GLU A 169 -12.16 -9.96 12.33
CA GLU A 169 -13.10 -11.02 12.74
C GLU A 169 -12.56 -12.40 12.36
N GLU A 170 -11.42 -12.77 12.21
CA GLU A 170 -10.84 -14.08 11.84
C GLU A 170 -9.61 -13.96 10.93
N TRP A 171 -8.69 -13.08 11.25
CA TRP A 171 -7.36 -13.25 10.71
C TRP A 171 -6.66 -14.34 11.53
N ASN A 172 -6.48 -15.54 10.96
CA ASN A 172 -5.60 -16.58 11.49
C ASN A 172 -4.15 -16.06 11.48
N SER A 173 -3.81 -15.20 12.40
CA SER A 173 -2.43 -14.89 12.70
C SER A 173 -1.98 -15.77 13.85
N GLU A 174 -1.20 -16.81 13.54
CA GLU A 174 -0.47 -17.62 14.52
C GLU A 174 0.58 -16.80 15.31
N SER A 175 0.62 -15.49 15.17
CA SER A 175 1.62 -14.65 15.80
C SER A 175 1.07 -13.27 16.13
N VAL A 176 1.05 -13.01 17.38
CA VAL A 176 0.88 -11.80 18.21
C VAL A 176 -0.45 -11.79 18.94
N GLU A 177 -0.40 -12.09 20.25
CA GLU A 177 -1.42 -11.71 21.21
C GLU A 177 -1.46 -10.18 21.31
N ILE A 178 -2.21 -9.53 20.43
CA ILE A 178 -2.56 -8.12 20.63
C ILE A 178 -3.65 -8.10 21.68
N ALA A 179 -3.35 -7.51 22.80
CA ALA A 179 -4.30 -7.27 23.86
C ALA A 179 -5.53 -6.52 23.32
N ASN A 180 -6.73 -7.13 23.45
CA ASN A 180 -8.05 -6.64 23.04
C ASN A 180 -8.33 -6.67 21.53
N LYS A 181 -8.69 -7.83 21.03
CA LYS A 181 -9.11 -8.11 19.63
C LYS A 181 -10.30 -7.28 19.09
N ASN A 182 -10.91 -6.39 19.87
CA ASN A 182 -12.10 -5.62 19.50
C ASN A 182 -11.91 -4.10 19.47
N GLU A 183 -10.73 -3.57 19.80
CA GLU A 183 -10.50 -2.14 19.76
C GLU A 183 -9.69 -1.72 18.53
N VAL A 184 -10.38 -1.21 17.53
CA VAL A 184 -9.74 -0.52 16.41
C VAL A 184 -9.22 0.85 16.84
N ALA A 185 -8.10 1.29 16.28
CA ALA A 185 -7.54 2.62 16.56
C ALA A 185 -8.57 3.72 16.28
N LYS A 186 -8.83 4.59 17.27
CA LYS A 186 -9.72 5.75 17.13
C LYS A 186 -8.89 6.99 16.87
N PHE A 187 -9.38 7.87 16.02
CA PHE A 187 -8.74 9.16 15.79
C PHE A 187 -8.85 10.09 17.03
N PRO A 188 -7.82 10.87 17.35
CA PRO A 188 -6.46 10.81 16.78
C PRO A 188 -5.64 9.65 17.38
N PHE A 189 -4.69 9.11 16.61
CA PHE A 189 -3.70 8.16 17.10
C PHE A 189 -2.30 8.47 16.55
N VAL A 190 -1.27 7.87 17.14
CA VAL A 190 0.11 7.98 16.64
C VAL A 190 0.45 6.70 15.88
N ALA A 191 1.02 6.84 14.68
CA ALA A 191 1.52 5.75 13.87
C ALA A 191 3.03 5.88 13.65
N LEU A 192 3.77 4.81 13.93
CA LEU A 192 5.17 4.69 13.54
C LEU A 192 5.25 3.74 12.35
N LEU A 193 5.56 4.28 11.18
CA LEU A 193 5.82 3.52 9.97
C LEU A 193 7.31 3.23 9.89
N VAL A 194 7.67 1.93 9.85
CA VAL A 194 9.06 1.45 9.81
C VAL A 194 9.24 0.65 8.53
N SER A 195 10.22 1.04 7.72
CA SER A 195 10.52 0.35 6.45
C SER A 195 12.03 0.31 6.17
N GLY A 196 12.40 -0.35 5.07
CA GLY A 196 13.78 -0.36 4.58
C GLY A 196 14.25 0.99 4.05
N GLY A 197 13.36 1.81 3.51
CA GLY A 197 13.73 3.04 2.85
C GLY A 197 13.49 4.32 3.67
N HIS A 198 12.49 4.32 4.55
CA HIS A 198 12.13 5.52 5.32
C HIS A 198 11.32 5.17 6.57
N ASN A 199 11.58 5.84 7.69
CA ASN A 199 10.76 5.73 8.89
C ASN A 199 10.08 7.05 9.17
N VAL A 200 8.79 7.01 9.50
CA VAL A 200 8.01 8.21 9.80
C VAL A 200 7.15 7.99 11.03
N LEU A 201 7.22 8.94 11.95
CA LEU A 201 6.30 9.03 13.09
C LEU A 201 5.23 10.07 12.75
N LEU A 202 3.98 9.66 12.78
CA LEU A 202 2.83 10.48 12.37
C LEU A 202 1.81 10.59 13.48
N LYS A 203 1.22 11.77 13.64
CA LYS A 203 -0.09 11.94 14.28
C LYS A 203 -1.17 11.83 13.21
N VAL A 204 -2.07 10.89 13.39
CA VAL A 204 -3.17 10.61 12.46
C VAL A 204 -4.45 11.18 13.08
N GLU A 205 -4.95 12.27 12.55
CA GLU A 205 -6.12 12.99 13.08
C GLU A 205 -7.42 12.62 12.37
N GLY A 206 -7.29 12.06 11.17
CA GLY A 206 -8.40 11.61 10.32
C GLY A 206 -7.87 11.14 8.98
N VAL A 207 -8.75 10.63 8.13
CA VAL A 207 -8.42 10.30 6.73
C VAL A 207 -7.99 11.58 6.01
N GLY A 208 -6.80 11.56 5.38
CA GLY A 208 -6.21 12.72 4.73
C GLY A 208 -5.70 13.82 5.67
N LYS A 209 -5.68 13.58 7.01
CA LYS A 209 -5.23 14.57 7.99
C LYS A 209 -4.10 14.00 8.85
N TYR A 210 -2.87 14.37 8.49
CA TYR A 210 -1.64 13.84 9.10
C TYR A 210 -0.70 14.97 9.48
N THR A 211 -0.06 14.83 10.65
CA THR A 211 1.06 15.68 11.07
C THR A 211 2.29 14.82 11.27
N ILE A 212 3.39 15.15 10.58
CA ILE A 212 4.68 14.48 10.77
C ILE A 212 5.26 14.96 12.10
N LEU A 213 5.48 14.03 13.05
CA LEU A 213 6.14 14.28 14.32
C LEU A 213 7.65 14.05 14.24
N GLY A 214 8.09 13.18 13.35
CA GLY A 214 9.49 12.87 13.11
C GLY A 214 9.67 11.96 11.91
N GLN A 215 10.86 11.98 11.34
CA GLN A 215 11.21 11.13 10.18
C GLN A 215 12.69 10.84 10.16
N THR A 216 13.09 9.84 9.37
CA THR A 216 14.49 9.50 9.12
C THR A 216 15.22 10.70 8.56
N LEU A 217 16.39 10.99 9.15
CA LEU A 217 17.29 12.07 8.69
C LEU A 217 18.41 11.52 7.80
N ASP A 218 18.84 10.29 8.03
CA ASP A 218 19.91 9.59 7.33
C ASP A 218 19.48 8.19 6.89
N ASP A 219 19.81 7.15 7.66
CA ASP A 219 19.44 5.77 7.37
C ASP A 219 18.15 5.37 8.06
N ALA A 220 17.24 4.75 7.32
CA ALA A 220 16.08 4.08 7.90
C ALA A 220 16.52 2.85 8.71
N ILE A 221 15.73 2.45 9.71
CA ILE A 221 16.06 1.30 10.56
C ILE A 221 16.26 0.02 9.72
N GLY A 222 15.40 -0.26 8.75
CA GLY A 222 15.55 -1.42 7.87
C GLY A 222 16.83 -1.37 7.05
N GLU A 223 17.22 -0.20 6.52
CA GLU A 223 18.48 -0.02 5.82
C GLU A 223 19.69 -0.23 6.74
N ALA A 224 19.61 0.24 7.98
CA ALA A 224 20.66 0.01 8.99
C ALA A 224 20.83 -1.50 9.29
N TYR A 225 19.72 -2.26 9.39
CA TYR A 225 19.77 -3.72 9.51
C TYR A 225 20.41 -4.38 8.28
N ASP A 226 20.01 -3.99 7.08
CA ASP A 226 20.56 -4.54 5.84
C ASP A 226 22.07 -4.24 5.70
N LYS A 227 22.52 -3.01 6.04
CA LYS A 227 23.93 -2.64 6.08
C LYS A 227 24.72 -3.48 7.09
N THR A 228 24.16 -3.66 8.27
CA THR A 228 24.76 -4.49 9.33
C THR A 228 24.86 -5.96 8.91
N ALA A 229 23.79 -6.52 8.33
CA ALA A 229 23.81 -7.90 7.84
C ALA A 229 24.87 -8.10 6.75
N ARG A 230 25.02 -7.14 5.81
CA ARG A 230 26.10 -7.19 4.80
C ARG A 230 27.50 -7.16 5.43
N LEU A 231 27.72 -6.31 6.44
CA LEU A 231 29.01 -6.26 7.15
C LEU A 231 29.33 -7.57 7.87
N LEU A 232 28.30 -8.26 8.38
CA LEU A 232 28.42 -9.54 9.05
C LEU A 232 28.39 -10.75 8.10
N CYS A 233 28.30 -10.52 6.78
CA CYS A 233 28.15 -11.56 5.75
C CYS A 233 26.92 -12.45 5.98
N LEU A 234 25.86 -11.93 6.61
CA LEU A 234 24.59 -12.62 6.81
C LEU A 234 23.70 -12.47 5.56
N PRO A 235 22.75 -13.40 5.35
CA PRO A 235 21.74 -13.22 4.32
C PRO A 235 20.94 -11.93 4.57
N VAL A 236 20.81 -11.09 3.56
CA VAL A 236 19.98 -9.88 3.61
C VAL A 236 18.58 -10.28 3.16
N GLY A 237 17.59 -10.06 4.02
CA GLY A 237 16.19 -10.21 3.65
C GLY A 237 15.80 -9.20 2.57
N GLY A 238 14.82 -9.52 1.72
CA GLY A 238 14.38 -8.70 0.58
C GLY A 238 13.70 -7.37 0.95
N GLY A 239 14.20 -6.66 1.95
CA GLY A 239 13.69 -5.34 2.34
C GLY A 239 14.09 -4.29 1.32
N GLY A 240 13.17 -3.77 0.61
CA GLY A 240 12.97 -2.62 -0.31
C GLY A 240 14.09 -1.65 -0.67
N GLY A 241 15.36 -1.98 -0.45
CA GLY A 241 16.47 -1.18 -0.92
C GLY A 241 16.90 -1.56 -2.36
N PRO A 242 17.56 -0.67 -3.11
CA PRO A 242 18.10 -1.01 -4.41
C PRO A 242 19.07 -2.20 -4.28
N ALA A 243 18.95 -3.16 -5.20
CA ALA A 243 19.78 -4.35 -5.23
C ALA A 243 21.28 -3.98 -5.17
N GLY A 244 21.89 -4.24 -4.04
CA GLY A 244 23.35 -4.14 -3.89
C GLY A 244 24.03 -5.42 -4.44
N PRO A 245 25.35 -5.40 -4.68
CA PRO A 245 26.06 -6.58 -5.15
C PRO A 245 25.86 -7.74 -4.15
N ASN A 246 25.31 -8.85 -4.64
CA ASN A 246 25.10 -10.06 -3.85
C ASN A 246 26.45 -10.56 -3.29
N PRO A 247 26.66 -10.61 -1.97
CA PRO A 247 27.93 -11.05 -1.40
C PRO A 247 28.25 -12.54 -1.70
N ARG A 248 27.28 -13.31 -2.18
CA ARG A 248 27.52 -14.69 -2.64
C ARG A 248 28.15 -14.81 -4.03
N ARG A 249 28.26 -13.71 -4.77
CA ARG A 249 29.10 -13.63 -5.98
C ARG A 249 30.54 -13.30 -5.60
N GLN A 250 31.15 -14.10 -4.75
CA GLN A 250 32.61 -14.12 -4.68
C GLN A 250 33.10 -14.76 -5.99
N LEU A 251 33.89 -13.96 -6.70
CA LEU A 251 34.60 -14.39 -7.90
C LEU A 251 35.36 -15.69 -7.57
N PRO A 252 35.39 -16.66 -8.49
CA PRO A 252 36.27 -17.81 -8.32
C PRO A 252 37.71 -17.28 -8.29
N VAL A 253 38.46 -17.67 -7.26
CA VAL A 253 39.90 -17.48 -7.11
C VAL A 253 40.62 -18.29 -8.18
#